data_99583bab44f2805b52db7b5eddff214a
#
_entry.id   99583bab44f2805b52db7b5eddff214a
#
_cell.length_a   1.000
_cell.length_b   1.000
_cell.length_c   1.000
_cell.angle_alpha   90.00
_cell.angle_beta   90.00
_cell.angle_gamma   90.00
#
_symmetry.space_group_name_H-M   'P 1'
#
loop_
_entity.id
_entity.type
_entity.pdbx_description
1 polymer ?
#
loop_
_entity_poly.entity_id
_entity_poly.type
_entity_poly.pdbx_seq_one_letter_code
_entity_poly.pdbx_strand_id
1 'polypeptide(L)' 'TKSKPDPEVFLVAAKKLGLPAEECLVVEDAAAGIQAAKAAGMKSLAVGPYYEKLGATYQAPGLYAVNDWKEMLG' A
#
# COMPACT_ATOMS: atom_id res chain seq x y z
N THR A 1 5.11 10.94 -16.50
CA THR A 1 4.77 10.13 -15.32
C THR A 1 4.87 10.95 -14.05
N LYS A 2 3.97 10.68 -13.15
CA LYS A 2 3.92 11.39 -11.86
C LYS A 2 4.52 10.52 -10.76
N SER A 3 5.11 11.19 -9.76
CA SER A 3 5.70 10.52 -8.62
C SER A 3 4.77 10.59 -7.40
N LYS A 4 5.13 9.89 -6.34
CA LYS A 4 4.39 9.91 -5.09
C LYS A 4 4.33 11.33 -4.52
N PRO A 5 3.22 11.73 -3.90
CA PRO A 5 2.07 10.92 -3.50
C PRO A 5 0.98 10.75 -4.58
N ASP A 6 1.30 10.99 -5.84
CA ASP A 6 0.31 10.85 -6.92
C ASP A 6 -0.05 9.37 -7.11
N PRO A 7 -1.34 9.02 -7.18
CA PRO A 7 -1.78 7.63 -7.28
C PRO A 7 -1.57 6.98 -8.65
N GLU A 8 -1.21 7.75 -9.67
CA GLU A 8 -1.16 7.27 -11.05
C GLU A 8 -0.32 6.01 -11.24
N VAL A 9 0.85 5.95 -10.62
CA VAL A 9 1.74 4.79 -10.76
C VAL A 9 1.08 3.51 -10.28
N PHE A 10 0.34 3.58 -9.18
CA PHE A 10 -0.35 2.43 -8.63
C PHE A 10 -1.59 2.06 -9.45
N LEU A 11 -2.30 3.05 -9.96
CA LEU A 11 -3.46 2.81 -10.80
C LEU A 11 -3.07 2.15 -12.12
N VAL A 12 -1.95 2.58 -12.71
CA VAL A 12 -1.43 1.97 -13.94
C VAL A 12 -1.02 0.52 -13.67
N ALA A 13 -0.35 0.26 -12.54
CA ALA A 13 0.05 -1.08 -12.16
C ALA A 13 -1.16 -2.00 -12.00
N ALA A 14 -2.20 -1.55 -11.30
CA ALA A 14 -3.41 -2.34 -11.11
C ALA A 14 -4.09 -2.65 -12.44
N LYS A 15 -4.14 -1.66 -13.34
CA LYS A 15 -4.73 -1.87 -14.67
C LYS A 15 -3.98 -2.92 -15.47
N LYS A 16 -2.65 -2.89 -15.42
CA LYS A 16 -1.83 -3.88 -16.12
C LYS A 16 -2.02 -5.29 -15.56
N LEU A 17 -2.27 -5.38 -14.26
CA LEU A 17 -2.53 -6.67 -13.61
C LEU A 17 -3.98 -7.16 -13.82
N GLY A 18 -4.85 -6.27 -14.31
CA GLY A 18 -6.25 -6.60 -14.49
C GLY A 18 -7.03 -6.73 -13.18
N LEU A 19 -6.59 -6.02 -12.14
CA LEU A 19 -7.22 -6.08 -10.82
C LEU A 19 -7.83 -4.74 -10.43
N PRO A 20 -8.99 -4.73 -9.76
CA PRO A 20 -9.52 -3.50 -9.20
C PRO A 20 -8.65 -3.00 -8.06
N ALA A 21 -8.64 -1.69 -7.84
CA ALA A 21 -7.78 -1.07 -6.82
C ALA A 21 -8.04 -1.66 -5.43
N GLU A 22 -9.28 -1.90 -5.06
CA GLU A 22 -9.64 -2.43 -3.73
C GLU A 22 -9.11 -3.85 -3.47
N GLU A 23 -8.64 -4.53 -4.51
CA GLU A 23 -8.02 -5.85 -4.35
C GLU A 23 -6.49 -5.80 -4.34
N CYS A 24 -5.93 -4.60 -4.39
CA CYS A 24 -4.48 -4.41 -4.37
C CYS A 24 -4.00 -4.01 -2.98
N LEU A 25 -2.82 -4.50 -2.61
CA LEU A 25 -2.16 -4.13 -1.37
C LEU A 25 -0.80 -3.51 -1.71
N VAL A 26 -0.58 -2.29 -1.25
CA VAL A 26 0.69 -1.59 -1.42
C VAL A 26 1.49 -1.72 -0.13
N VAL A 27 2.70 -2.26 -0.22
CA VAL A 27 3.63 -2.36 0.91
C VAL A 27 4.62 -1.20 0.79
N GLU A 28 4.71 -0.38 1.82
CA GLU A 28 5.46 0.87 1.72
C GLU A 28 6.07 1.26 3.05
N ASP A 29 7.22 1.92 3.02
CA ASP A 29 7.91 2.40 4.23
C ASP A 29 7.92 3.92 4.33
N ALA A 30 7.30 4.62 3.39
CA ALA A 30 7.28 6.09 3.35
C ALA A 30 5.85 6.61 3.31
N ALA A 31 5.63 7.76 3.96
CA ALA A 31 4.31 8.38 4.01
C ALA A 31 3.76 8.71 2.61
N ALA A 32 4.61 9.16 1.70
CA ALA A 32 4.19 9.49 0.34
C ALA A 32 3.60 8.28 -0.39
N GLY A 33 4.21 7.09 -0.20
CA GLY A 33 3.70 5.86 -0.79
C GLY A 33 2.36 5.45 -0.20
N ILE A 34 2.19 5.60 1.11
CA ILE A 34 0.93 5.29 1.78
C ILE A 34 -0.17 6.25 1.30
N GLN A 35 0.15 7.53 1.15
CA GLN A 35 -0.80 8.52 0.66
C GLN A 35 -1.22 8.21 -0.78
N ALA A 36 -0.27 7.82 -1.62
CA ALA A 36 -0.56 7.46 -3.01
C ALA A 36 -1.46 6.22 -3.08
N ALA A 37 -1.23 5.23 -2.22
CA ALA A 37 -2.08 4.04 -2.15
C ALA A 37 -3.51 4.41 -1.76
N LYS A 38 -3.67 5.26 -0.76
CA LYS A 38 -4.99 5.74 -0.34
C LYS A 38 -5.70 6.48 -1.45
N ALA A 39 -4.99 7.38 -2.14
CA ALA A 39 -5.55 8.14 -3.25
C ALA A 39 -5.97 7.23 -4.41
N ALA A 40 -5.29 6.09 -4.56
CA ALA A 40 -5.62 5.11 -5.58
C ALA A 40 -6.76 4.16 -5.16
N GLY A 41 -7.23 4.26 -3.92
CA GLY A 41 -8.26 3.37 -3.41
C GLY A 41 -7.76 1.98 -3.06
N MET A 42 -6.46 1.86 -2.80
CA MET A 42 -5.83 0.58 -2.49
C MET A 42 -5.59 0.44 -0.99
N LYS A 43 -5.54 -0.81 -0.52
CA LYS A 43 -5.11 -1.11 0.84
C LYS A 43 -3.61 -0.86 0.93
N SER A 44 -3.13 -0.49 2.11
CA SER A 44 -1.72 -0.25 2.32
C SER A 44 -1.22 -0.94 3.58
N LEU A 45 0.02 -1.41 3.53
CA LEU A 45 0.73 -1.98 4.66
C LEU A 45 1.99 -1.15 4.89
N ALA A 46 2.05 -0.44 6.00
CA ALA A 46 3.22 0.32 6.38
C ALA A 46 4.21 -0.60 7.08
N VAL A 47 5.46 -0.52 6.68
CA VAL A 47 6.57 -1.30 7.28
C VAL A 47 7.74 -0.35 7.56
N GLY A 48 8.75 -0.85 8.27
CA GLY A 48 9.96 -0.09 8.55
C GLY A 48 9.91 0.68 9.86
N PRO A 49 10.91 1.50 10.15
CA PRO A 49 11.07 2.12 11.47
C PRO A 49 9.95 3.09 11.86
N TYR A 50 9.18 3.60 10.91
CA TYR A 50 8.12 4.57 11.18
C TYR A 50 6.71 4.01 10.90
N TYR A 51 6.58 2.70 10.87
CA TYR A 51 5.34 2.04 10.43
C TYR A 51 4.10 2.52 11.18
N GLU A 52 4.23 2.85 12.46
CA GLU A 52 3.09 3.29 13.28
C GLU A 52 2.61 4.70 12.94
N LYS A 53 3.43 5.49 12.25
CA LYS A 53 3.14 6.90 11.97
C LYS A 53 2.66 7.17 10.57
N LEU A 54 2.57 6.14 9.72
CA LEU A 54 2.27 6.33 8.31
C LEU A 54 0.77 6.33 7.99
N GLY A 55 -0.07 5.93 8.93
CA GLY A 55 -1.52 5.95 8.74
C GLY A 55 -2.04 4.98 7.70
N ALA A 56 -1.37 3.84 7.54
CA ALA A 56 -1.77 2.82 6.56
C ALA A 56 -2.96 2.01 7.04
N THR A 57 -3.57 1.24 6.11
CA THR A 57 -4.65 0.31 6.44
C THR A 57 -4.17 -0.73 7.44
N TYR A 58 -2.96 -1.25 7.22
CA TYR A 58 -2.30 -2.22 8.11
C TYR A 58 -0.91 -1.70 8.43
N GLN A 59 -0.31 -2.21 9.49
CA GLN A 59 1.02 -1.78 9.88
C GLN A 59 1.78 -2.91 10.57
N ALA A 60 3.09 -2.98 10.30
CA ALA A 60 3.98 -3.98 10.88
C ALA A 60 5.41 -3.44 10.82
N PRO A 61 6.28 -3.82 11.78
CA PRO A 61 7.68 -3.37 11.75
C PRO A 61 8.46 -3.87 10.53
N GLY A 62 8.03 -4.97 9.96
CA GLY A 62 8.61 -5.53 8.74
C GLY A 62 7.77 -6.68 8.26
N LEU A 63 8.05 -7.17 7.04
CA LEU A 63 7.28 -8.26 6.47
C LEU A 63 7.34 -9.53 7.32
N TYR A 64 8.43 -9.74 8.04
CA TYR A 64 8.61 -10.90 8.91
C TYR A 64 7.58 -10.95 10.05
N ALA A 65 6.99 -9.81 10.41
CA ALA A 65 6.03 -9.72 11.49
C ALA A 65 4.57 -9.86 11.01
N VAL A 66 4.35 -10.06 9.71
CA VAL A 66 3.02 -10.18 9.16
C VAL A 66 2.58 -11.63 9.15
N ASN A 67 1.47 -11.92 9.83
CA ASN A 67 0.91 -13.27 9.91
C ASN A 67 -0.45 -13.38 9.23
N ASP A 68 -1.08 -12.26 8.94
CA ASP A 68 -2.47 -12.22 8.48
C ASP A 68 -2.59 -11.85 7.01
N TRP A 69 -1.69 -12.38 6.17
CA TRP A 69 -1.69 -12.09 4.74
C TRP A 69 -3.03 -12.39 4.08
N LYS A 70 -3.66 -13.49 4.49
CA LYS A 70 -4.94 -13.89 3.92
C LYS A 70 -6.02 -12.85 4.20
N GLU A 71 -6.04 -12.31 5.40
CA GLU A 71 -6.99 -11.26 5.77
C GLU A 71 -6.75 -9.98 4.95
N MET A 72 -5.49 -9.59 4.80
CA MET A 72 -5.13 -8.38 4.06
C MET A 72 -5.41 -8.51 2.57
N LEU A 73 -5.12 -9.65 2.00
CA LEU A 73 -5.24 -9.87 0.55
C LEU A 73 -6.61 -10.38 0.13
N GLY A 74 -7.41 -10.75 1.06
CA GLY A 74 -8.74 -11.08 0.79
C GLY A 74 -9.33 -12.24 0.65
#